data_b7e86b37e8235c4adb490c33bb62d900
#
_entry.id   b7e86b37e8235c4adb490c33bb62d900
#
_cell.length_a   1.000
_cell.length_b   1.000
_cell.length_c   1.000
_cell.angle_alpha   90.00
_cell.angle_beta   90.00
_cell.angle_gamma   90.00
#
_symmetry.space_group_name_H-M   'P 1'
#
loop_
_entity.id
_entity.type
_entity.pdbx_description
1 polymer ?
#
loop_
_entity_poly.entity_id
_entity_poly.type
_entity_poly.pdbx_seq_one_letter_code
_entity_poly.pdbx_strand_id
1 'polypeptide(L)'
;MKHLGCLVVFVFLSLISVWGKGVKEEVSVRSLLKEMVNREHLTRFPYPDYRCWQVSSTDPLSVSPDSANWFANSDRNNFLGIDSVNGRKEYILMDERPPGAIVRFWATVARYSQKGILRIYIDDKSVPAVEGELLKVLSGDILLKSGPLNQSLSPETEYLKRGHNLYLPIPYAKSCKITYESDSLKGIGNNSGEILYYNIN
;
A
#
# COMPACT_ATOMS: atom_id res chain seq x y z
N MET A 1 81.19 -10.09 -31.74
CA MET A 1 80.01 -9.22 -31.85
C MET A 1 78.85 -10.01 -31.27
N LYS A 2 78.39 -9.61 -30.09
CA LYS A 2 77.33 -10.33 -29.37
C LYS A 2 76.04 -9.51 -29.50
N HIS A 3 75.04 -10.10 -30.13
CA HIS A 3 73.69 -9.52 -30.23
C HIS A 3 72.95 -9.79 -28.93
N LEU A 4 72.62 -8.70 -28.24
CA LEU A 4 71.76 -8.70 -27.05
C LEU A 4 70.30 -8.61 -27.48
N GLY A 5 69.60 -9.71 -27.42
CA GLY A 5 68.15 -9.74 -27.70
C GLY A 5 67.35 -9.21 -26.51
N CYS A 6 66.62 -8.11 -26.71
CA CYS A 6 65.77 -7.53 -25.71
C CYS A 6 64.42 -8.27 -25.75
N LEU A 7 64.13 -9.01 -24.69
CA LEU A 7 62.86 -9.74 -24.48
C LEU A 7 61.85 -8.76 -23.85
N VAL A 8 60.92 -8.28 -24.68
CA VAL A 8 59.81 -7.45 -24.19
C VAL A 8 58.68 -8.36 -23.69
N VAL A 9 58.53 -8.46 -22.41
CA VAL A 9 57.40 -9.19 -21.80
C VAL A 9 56.20 -8.27 -21.73
N PHE A 10 55.19 -8.51 -22.60
CA PHE A 10 53.87 -7.87 -22.49
C PHE A 10 53.06 -8.55 -21.38
N VAL A 11 52.91 -7.85 -20.27
CA VAL A 11 51.98 -8.26 -19.21
C VAL A 11 50.58 -7.74 -19.62
N PHE A 12 49.75 -8.64 -20.12
CA PHE A 12 48.33 -8.38 -20.30
C PHE A 12 47.66 -8.39 -18.91
N LEU A 13 47.43 -7.20 -18.35
CA LEU A 13 46.48 -7.04 -17.24
C LEU A 13 45.05 -7.18 -17.82
N SER A 14 44.50 -8.38 -17.77
CA SER A 14 43.08 -8.60 -17.98
C SER A 14 42.31 -7.98 -16.79
N LEU A 15 41.78 -6.79 -17.01
CA LEU A 15 40.76 -6.19 -16.16
C LEU A 15 39.51 -7.06 -16.21
N ILE A 16 39.42 -8.01 -15.31
CA ILE A 16 38.17 -8.73 -15.05
C ILE A 16 37.23 -7.73 -14.39
N SER A 17 36.38 -7.13 -15.19
CA SER A 17 35.22 -6.36 -14.68
C SER A 17 34.30 -7.37 -13.99
N VAL A 18 34.45 -7.55 -12.71
CA VAL A 18 33.48 -8.26 -11.88
C VAL A 18 32.23 -7.38 -11.86
N TRP A 19 31.36 -7.58 -12.81
CA TRP A 19 29.98 -7.11 -12.71
C TRP A 19 29.36 -7.93 -11.58
N GLY A 20 29.43 -7.40 -10.37
CA GLY A 20 28.65 -7.91 -9.29
C GLY A 20 27.19 -7.84 -9.71
N LYS A 21 26.57 -9.00 -9.98
CA LYS A 21 25.12 -9.10 -10.03
C LYS A 21 24.66 -8.59 -8.68
N GLY A 22 24.13 -7.36 -8.64
CA GLY A 22 23.54 -6.84 -7.43
C GLY A 22 22.55 -7.88 -6.92
N VAL A 23 22.75 -8.34 -5.72
CA VAL A 23 21.80 -9.25 -5.07
C VAL A 23 20.49 -8.48 -5.08
N LYS A 24 19.51 -8.98 -5.82
CA LYS A 24 18.17 -8.41 -5.85
C LYS A 24 17.65 -8.48 -4.42
N GLU A 25 17.66 -7.36 -3.71
CA GLU A 25 17.14 -7.33 -2.35
C GLU A 25 15.67 -7.70 -2.40
N GLU A 26 15.29 -8.73 -1.67
CA GLU A 26 13.91 -9.20 -1.62
C GLU A 26 13.05 -8.12 -0.94
N VAL A 27 11.97 -7.71 -1.62
CA VAL A 27 11.01 -6.78 -1.04
C VAL A 27 10.21 -7.51 0.03
N SER A 28 10.41 -7.14 1.27
CA SER A 28 9.82 -7.74 2.45
C SER A 28 9.40 -6.66 3.45
N VAL A 29 8.59 -6.99 4.43
CA VAL A 29 8.27 -6.06 5.53
C VAL A 29 9.55 -5.50 6.16
N ARG A 30 10.55 -6.37 6.38
CA ARG A 30 11.82 -5.97 6.99
C ARG A 30 12.61 -5.00 6.11
N SER A 31 12.73 -5.25 4.80
CA SER A 31 13.46 -4.35 3.90
C SER A 31 12.75 -3.01 3.79
N LEU A 32 11.42 -3.00 3.69
CA LEU A 32 10.62 -1.77 3.63
C LEU A 32 10.71 -0.95 4.93
N LEU A 33 10.66 -1.59 6.11
CA LEU A 33 10.85 -0.91 7.39
C LEU A 33 12.27 -0.33 7.51
N LYS A 34 13.29 -1.03 7.02
CA LYS A 34 14.65 -0.53 6.98
C LYS A 34 14.76 0.70 6.06
N GLU A 35 14.09 0.68 4.92
CA GLU A 35 14.05 1.81 3.99
C GLU A 35 13.39 3.04 4.62
N MET A 36 12.31 2.89 5.38
CA MET A 36 11.63 4.00 6.07
C MET A 36 12.55 4.78 7.03
N VAL A 37 13.55 4.13 7.61
CA VAL A 37 14.48 4.77 8.58
C VAL A 37 15.83 5.11 7.96
N ASN A 38 16.12 4.65 6.75
CA ASN A 38 17.39 4.90 6.07
C ASN A 38 17.35 6.22 5.29
N ARG A 39 17.85 7.30 5.90
CA ARG A 39 17.88 8.62 5.27
C ARG A 39 18.80 8.73 4.04
N GLU A 40 19.74 7.83 3.87
CA GLU A 40 20.62 7.82 2.69
C GLU A 40 19.83 7.54 1.41
N HIS A 41 18.73 6.81 1.48
CA HIS A 41 17.85 6.55 0.35
C HIS A 41 17.18 7.84 -0.19
N LEU A 42 17.00 8.85 0.65
CA LEU A 42 16.42 10.14 0.24
C LEU A 42 17.32 10.93 -0.71
N THR A 43 18.61 10.59 -0.77
CA THR A 43 19.60 11.27 -1.61
C THR A 43 19.86 10.57 -2.94
N ARG A 44 19.18 9.48 -3.22
CA ARG A 44 19.37 8.64 -4.41
C ARG A 44 18.04 8.42 -5.11
N PHE A 45 18.08 8.24 -6.42
CA PHE A 45 16.92 7.72 -7.13
C PHE A 45 16.67 6.27 -6.68
N PRO A 46 15.40 5.88 -6.50
CA PRO A 46 15.08 4.51 -6.10
C PRO A 46 15.54 3.51 -7.16
N TYR A 47 16.07 2.39 -6.70
CA TYR A 47 16.41 1.28 -7.56
C TYR A 47 16.02 -0.04 -6.87
N PRO A 48 15.17 -0.87 -7.50
CA PRO A 48 14.51 -0.62 -8.79
C PRO A 48 13.53 0.56 -8.73
N ASP A 49 13.25 1.15 -9.87
CA ASP A 49 12.25 2.22 -9.99
C ASP A 49 10.90 1.72 -9.49
N TYR A 50 10.23 2.56 -8.69
CA TYR A 50 8.85 2.31 -8.29
C TYR A 50 7.99 3.55 -8.53
N ARG A 51 6.69 3.34 -8.61
CA ARG A 51 5.71 4.42 -8.70
C ARG A 51 4.84 4.41 -7.46
N CYS A 52 4.61 5.59 -6.90
CA CYS A 52 3.61 5.75 -5.87
C CYS A 52 2.23 5.90 -6.53
N TRP A 53 1.27 5.21 -5.99
CA TRP A 53 -0.07 5.05 -6.51
C TRP A 53 -1.07 5.25 -5.38
N GLN A 54 -2.24 5.78 -5.66
CA GLN A 54 -3.28 5.91 -4.65
C GLN A 54 -4.60 5.39 -5.18
N VAL A 55 -5.23 4.54 -4.40
CA VAL A 55 -6.64 4.18 -4.54
C VAL A 55 -7.40 4.84 -3.40
N SER A 56 -8.54 5.45 -3.69
CA SER A 56 -9.29 6.19 -2.69
C SER A 56 -10.79 6.22 -2.97
N SER A 57 -11.55 6.65 -1.98
CA SER A 57 -12.98 6.91 -2.11
C SER A 57 -13.31 8.25 -2.80
N THR A 58 -12.34 8.86 -3.48
CA THR A 58 -12.52 10.13 -4.20
C THR A 58 -13.71 10.07 -5.16
N ASP A 59 -14.44 11.15 -5.25
CA ASP A 59 -15.54 11.30 -6.19
C ASP A 59 -15.04 11.09 -7.64
N PRO A 60 -15.58 10.12 -8.38
CA PRO A 60 -15.14 9.83 -9.75
C PRO A 60 -15.38 10.97 -10.73
N LEU A 61 -16.17 11.98 -10.37
CA LEU A 61 -16.35 13.19 -11.16
C LEU A 61 -15.20 14.20 -11.01
N SER A 62 -14.35 14.04 -10.00
CA SER A 62 -13.18 14.90 -9.74
C SER A 62 -11.99 14.49 -10.60
N VAL A 63 -12.11 14.59 -11.92
CA VAL A 63 -11.10 14.06 -12.87
C VAL A 63 -10.08 15.08 -13.37
N SER A 64 -10.48 16.35 -13.53
CA SER A 64 -9.62 17.41 -14.06
C SER A 64 -10.14 18.79 -13.69
N PRO A 65 -9.26 19.76 -13.36
CA PRO A 65 -9.64 21.17 -13.16
C PRO A 65 -10.38 21.79 -14.36
N ASP A 66 -10.14 21.26 -15.55
CA ASP A 66 -10.75 21.76 -16.79
C ASP A 66 -12.12 21.13 -17.07
N SER A 67 -12.53 20.17 -16.25
CA SER A 67 -13.82 19.48 -16.38
C SER A 67 -14.91 20.21 -15.61
N ALA A 68 -16.12 20.27 -16.15
CA ALA A 68 -17.28 20.71 -15.40
C ALA A 68 -17.46 19.82 -14.16
N ASN A 69 -17.71 20.43 -13.01
CA ASN A 69 -17.87 19.74 -11.73
C ASN A 69 -16.61 18.99 -11.20
N TRP A 70 -15.41 19.34 -11.65
CA TRP A 70 -14.18 18.76 -11.11
C TRP A 70 -14.06 18.93 -9.58
N PHE A 71 -14.75 19.90 -9.01
CA PHE A 71 -14.87 20.14 -7.57
C PHE A 71 -16.00 19.32 -6.93
N ALA A 72 -16.37 18.20 -7.53
CA ALA A 72 -17.32 17.29 -6.93
C ALA A 72 -16.80 16.81 -5.57
N ASN A 73 -17.68 16.69 -4.59
CA ASN A 73 -17.32 16.40 -3.19
C ASN A 73 -18.19 15.26 -2.62
N SER A 74 -18.29 14.20 -3.38
CA SER A 74 -18.93 12.95 -2.93
C SER A 74 -17.90 11.84 -2.70
N ASP A 75 -16.83 12.15 -1.95
CA ASP A 75 -15.67 11.28 -1.70
C ASP A 75 -15.97 10.11 -0.76
N ARG A 76 -17.18 9.62 -0.71
CA ARG A 76 -17.63 8.58 0.23
C ARG A 76 -18.18 7.37 -0.48
N ASN A 77 -17.85 6.19 0.04
CA ASN A 77 -18.40 4.91 -0.45
C ASN A 77 -18.16 4.66 -1.95
N ASN A 78 -17.18 5.32 -2.56
CA ASN A 78 -16.79 5.08 -3.94
C ASN A 78 -15.87 3.86 -4.00
N PHE A 79 -16.50 2.70 -4.00
CA PHE A 79 -15.82 1.40 -4.11
C PHE A 79 -15.63 1.02 -5.57
N LEU A 80 -14.62 0.21 -5.86
CA LEU A 80 -14.36 -0.30 -7.22
C LEU A 80 -15.42 -1.29 -7.71
N GLY A 81 -16.08 -1.97 -6.78
CA GLY A 81 -17.08 -2.97 -7.08
C GLY A 81 -17.59 -3.68 -5.83
N ILE A 82 -18.34 -4.74 -6.02
CA ILE A 82 -18.86 -5.60 -4.97
C ILE A 82 -18.65 -7.06 -5.38
N ASP A 83 -17.97 -7.82 -4.52
CA ASP A 83 -17.87 -9.26 -4.65
C ASP A 83 -18.88 -9.97 -3.76
N SER A 84 -19.29 -11.17 -4.20
CA SER A 84 -20.04 -12.11 -3.37
C SER A 84 -19.14 -13.26 -2.98
N VAL A 85 -18.72 -13.30 -1.73
CA VAL A 85 -17.80 -14.33 -1.23
C VAL A 85 -18.50 -15.11 -0.12
N ASN A 86 -18.81 -16.38 -0.35
CA ASN A 86 -19.49 -17.25 0.63
C ASN A 86 -20.78 -16.62 1.20
N GLY A 87 -21.58 -15.97 0.36
CA GLY A 87 -22.82 -15.29 0.76
C GLY A 87 -22.65 -13.91 1.41
N ARG A 88 -21.42 -13.42 1.60
CA ARG A 88 -21.12 -12.07 2.08
C ARG A 88 -21.00 -11.10 0.90
N LYS A 89 -21.37 -9.85 1.13
CA LYS A 89 -21.08 -8.72 0.21
C LYS A 89 -19.80 -8.04 0.66
N GLU A 90 -18.77 -8.15 -0.14
CA GLU A 90 -17.50 -7.50 0.10
C GLU A 90 -17.32 -6.34 -0.90
N TYR A 91 -17.32 -5.10 -0.41
CA TYR A 91 -17.06 -3.89 -1.20
C TYR A 91 -15.57 -3.77 -1.48
N ILE A 92 -15.17 -3.67 -2.74
CA ILE A 92 -13.77 -3.67 -3.16
C ILE A 92 -13.21 -2.25 -3.03
N LEU A 93 -12.24 -2.07 -2.13
CA LEU A 93 -11.52 -0.81 -1.94
C LEU A 93 -10.35 -0.71 -2.90
N MET A 94 -9.63 -1.83 -3.09
CA MET A 94 -8.44 -1.93 -3.92
C MET A 94 -8.37 -3.33 -4.54
N ASP A 95 -7.95 -3.43 -5.79
CA ASP A 95 -7.64 -4.71 -6.47
C ASP A 95 -6.49 -4.45 -7.45
N GLU A 96 -5.27 -4.60 -6.96
CA GLU A 96 -4.05 -4.21 -7.67
C GLU A 96 -3.20 -5.40 -8.08
N ARG A 97 -2.69 -5.29 -9.30
CA ARG A 97 -1.65 -6.11 -9.93
C ARG A 97 -0.73 -5.15 -10.69
N PRO A 98 0.51 -5.28 -10.82
CA PRO A 98 1.49 -6.32 -10.48
C PRO A 98 2.02 -6.25 -9.03
N PRO A 99 3.21 -6.85 -8.76
CA PRO A 99 3.86 -6.78 -7.44
C PRO A 99 3.99 -5.37 -6.88
N GLY A 100 3.81 -5.23 -5.59
CA GLY A 100 3.87 -3.93 -4.92
C GLY A 100 3.89 -4.04 -3.40
N ALA A 101 3.67 -2.92 -2.75
CA ALA A 101 3.46 -2.87 -1.31
C ALA A 101 2.47 -1.76 -0.94
N ILE A 102 1.57 -2.04 -0.02
CA ILE A 102 0.82 -0.98 0.66
C ILE A 102 1.79 -0.32 1.62
N VAL A 103 1.92 1.00 1.55
CA VAL A 103 2.82 1.76 2.43
C VAL A 103 2.09 2.72 3.35
N ARG A 104 0.83 2.98 3.06
CA ARG A 104 -0.09 3.73 3.92
C ARG A 104 -1.53 3.31 3.64
N PHE A 105 -2.27 3.09 4.70
CA PHE A 105 -3.72 2.94 4.63
C PHE A 105 -4.35 3.88 5.65
N TRP A 106 -5.07 4.87 5.14
CA TRP A 106 -5.90 5.76 5.94
C TRP A 106 -7.36 5.45 5.70
N ALA A 107 -8.16 5.44 6.77
CA ALA A 107 -9.60 5.40 6.65
C ALA A 107 -10.30 6.06 7.84
N THR A 108 -11.53 6.47 7.60
CA THR A 108 -12.47 6.88 8.65
C THR A 108 -13.87 6.42 8.32
N VAL A 109 -14.61 6.04 9.34
CA VAL A 109 -16.00 5.59 9.23
C VAL A 109 -16.90 6.59 9.95
N ALA A 110 -17.90 7.10 9.24
CA ALA A 110 -18.92 7.96 9.80
C ALA A 110 -20.27 7.24 9.80
N ARG A 111 -21.06 7.55 10.82
CA ARG A 111 -22.37 6.97 11.08
C ARG A 111 -22.36 5.47 11.44
N TYR A 112 -23.42 5.01 12.05
CA TYR A 112 -23.70 3.63 12.45
C TYR A 112 -22.63 2.96 13.32
N SER A 113 -22.57 1.65 13.30
CA SER A 113 -21.80 0.87 14.27
C SER A 113 -20.29 0.93 14.14
N GLN A 114 -19.79 1.32 12.97
CA GLN A 114 -18.34 1.37 12.66
C GLN A 114 -17.60 0.03 12.88
N LYS A 115 -18.33 -1.09 12.79
CA LYS A 115 -17.82 -2.45 13.04
C LYS A 115 -17.63 -3.26 11.76
N GLY A 116 -17.51 -2.58 10.63
CA GLY A 116 -17.30 -3.26 9.35
C GLY A 116 -15.97 -4.02 9.32
N ILE A 117 -15.95 -5.13 8.62
CA ILE A 117 -14.82 -6.05 8.54
C ILE A 117 -13.98 -5.71 7.31
N LEU A 118 -12.71 -5.43 7.55
CA LEU A 118 -11.68 -5.30 6.52
C LEU A 118 -11.05 -6.66 6.25
N ARG A 119 -10.84 -6.98 4.96
CA ARG A 119 -10.04 -8.14 4.54
C ARG A 119 -8.96 -7.72 3.55
N ILE A 120 -7.78 -8.28 3.71
CA ILE A 120 -6.65 -8.11 2.80
C ILE A 120 -6.27 -9.47 2.26
N TYR A 121 -6.48 -9.66 0.96
CA TYR A 121 -6.12 -10.86 0.22
C TYR A 121 -4.81 -10.60 -0.52
N ILE A 122 -3.85 -11.52 -0.39
CA ILE A 122 -2.51 -11.39 -0.97
C ILE A 122 -2.25 -12.57 -1.90
N ASP A 123 -1.69 -12.27 -3.08
CA ASP A 123 -1.17 -13.24 -4.04
C ASP A 123 -2.20 -14.27 -4.49
N ASP A 124 -3.39 -13.80 -4.86
CA ASP A 124 -4.51 -14.60 -5.38
C ASP A 124 -5.06 -15.65 -4.41
N LYS A 125 -4.75 -15.54 -3.12
CA LYS A 125 -5.29 -16.46 -2.12
C LYS A 125 -6.76 -16.16 -1.85
N SER A 126 -7.57 -17.21 -1.72
CA SER A 126 -8.99 -17.12 -1.37
C SER A 126 -9.23 -16.85 0.13
N VAL A 127 -8.21 -17.10 0.95
CA VAL A 127 -8.24 -16.81 2.39
C VAL A 127 -7.51 -15.50 2.63
N PRO A 128 -8.13 -14.54 3.32
CA PRO A 128 -7.48 -13.27 3.61
C PRO A 128 -6.25 -13.47 4.52
N ALA A 129 -5.19 -12.73 4.23
CA ALA A 129 -4.00 -12.67 5.08
C ALA A 129 -4.25 -11.84 6.36
N VAL A 130 -5.17 -10.88 6.25
CA VAL A 130 -5.64 -10.04 7.36
C VAL A 130 -7.15 -9.97 7.32
N GLU A 131 -7.79 -10.18 8.46
CA GLU A 131 -9.24 -10.03 8.63
C GLU A 131 -9.55 -9.46 10.02
N GLY A 132 -10.42 -8.46 10.08
CA GLY A 132 -10.89 -7.90 11.33
C GLY A 132 -11.64 -6.59 11.18
N GLU A 133 -12.18 -6.08 12.29
CA GLU A 133 -12.81 -4.75 12.29
C GLU A 133 -11.83 -3.71 11.74
N LEU A 134 -12.25 -2.92 10.75
CA LEU A 134 -11.40 -1.94 10.06
C LEU A 134 -10.58 -1.08 11.03
N LEU A 135 -11.23 -0.49 12.02
CA LEU A 135 -10.55 0.41 12.96
C LEU A 135 -9.54 -0.33 13.83
N LYS A 136 -9.78 -1.60 14.18
CA LYS A 136 -8.82 -2.43 14.92
C LYS A 136 -7.62 -2.84 14.06
N VAL A 137 -7.83 -3.05 12.77
CA VAL A 137 -6.70 -3.29 11.84
C VAL A 137 -5.83 -2.04 11.73
N LEU A 138 -6.45 -0.88 11.48
CA LEU A 138 -5.70 0.38 11.27
C LEU A 138 -5.08 0.94 12.54
N SER A 139 -5.71 0.75 13.70
CA SER A 139 -5.15 1.16 14.99
C SER A 139 -4.09 0.21 15.55
N GLY A 140 -3.86 -0.89 14.86
CA GLY A 140 -2.82 -1.84 15.19
C GLY A 140 -3.19 -2.92 16.20
N ASP A 141 -4.40 -2.94 16.72
CA ASP A 141 -4.82 -3.97 17.70
C ASP A 141 -4.69 -5.39 17.16
N ILE A 142 -4.80 -5.55 15.84
CA ILE A 142 -4.67 -6.84 15.14
C ILE A 142 -3.25 -7.08 14.62
N LEU A 143 -2.65 -6.08 13.96
CA LEU A 143 -1.35 -6.20 13.30
C LEU A 143 -0.18 -5.74 14.17
N LEU A 144 -0.42 -4.70 14.97
CA LEU A 144 0.57 -4.03 15.80
C LEU A 144 -0.08 -3.74 17.14
N LYS A 145 0.47 -4.22 18.23
CA LYS A 145 -0.11 -3.97 19.57
C LYS A 145 -0.01 -2.51 20.00
N SER A 146 0.89 -1.75 19.45
CA SER A 146 1.05 -0.29 19.60
C SER A 146 2.27 0.15 18.78
N GLY A 147 2.44 1.44 18.60
CA GLY A 147 3.69 1.95 18.04
C GLY A 147 3.51 3.05 16.98
N PRO A 148 4.62 3.52 16.39
CA PRO A 148 4.62 4.67 15.50
C PRO A 148 4.03 4.40 14.11
N LEU A 149 3.75 3.15 13.77
CA LEU A 149 3.24 2.77 12.44
C LEU A 149 1.72 2.81 12.32
N ASN A 150 1.02 3.04 13.42
CA ASN A 150 -0.42 3.25 13.47
C ASN A 150 -0.73 4.54 14.22
N GLN A 151 -1.49 5.44 13.61
CA GLN A 151 -1.78 6.74 14.18
C GLN A 151 -3.23 7.15 13.92
N SER A 152 -3.92 7.60 14.96
CA SER A 152 -5.13 8.39 14.79
C SER A 152 -4.78 9.81 14.34
N LEU A 153 -5.72 10.47 13.69
CA LEU A 153 -5.57 11.85 13.30
C LEU A 153 -5.38 12.78 14.52
N SER A 154 -6.04 12.48 15.61
CA SER A 154 -5.91 13.18 16.89
C SER A 154 -6.06 12.21 18.05
N PRO A 155 -5.00 11.94 18.81
CA PRO A 155 -5.06 11.04 19.95
C PRO A 155 -5.92 11.56 21.12
N GLU A 156 -6.15 12.87 21.20
CA GLU A 156 -6.94 13.50 22.26
C GLU A 156 -8.46 13.52 21.98
N THR A 157 -8.87 13.09 20.78
CA THR A 157 -10.27 13.07 20.39
C THR A 157 -10.82 11.67 20.38
N GLU A 158 -12.15 11.57 20.43
CA GLU A 158 -12.85 10.31 20.46
C GLU A 158 -12.36 9.38 19.32
N TYR A 159 -11.79 8.26 19.69
CA TYR A 159 -11.14 7.30 18.82
C TYR A 159 -11.99 6.89 17.60
N LEU A 160 -13.26 6.60 17.81
CA LEU A 160 -14.15 6.09 16.77
C LEU A 160 -14.59 7.13 15.74
N LYS A 161 -14.31 8.41 15.98
CA LYS A 161 -14.77 9.52 15.10
C LYS A 161 -13.66 10.16 14.28
N ARG A 162 -12.46 9.57 14.28
CA ARG A 162 -11.29 10.17 13.64
C ARG A 162 -10.68 9.23 12.61
N GLY A 163 -9.95 9.82 11.68
CA GLY A 163 -9.19 9.06 10.71
C GLY A 163 -8.05 8.29 11.37
N HIS A 164 -7.86 7.06 10.95
CA HIS A 164 -6.81 6.19 11.40
C HIS A 164 -5.82 5.94 10.26
N ASN A 165 -4.54 5.87 10.58
CA ASN A 165 -3.50 5.55 9.61
C ASN A 165 -2.76 4.29 10.05
N LEU A 166 -2.54 3.40 9.11
CA LEU A 166 -1.60 2.29 9.23
C LEU A 166 -0.45 2.53 8.26
N TYR A 167 0.77 2.61 8.79
CA TYR A 167 2.01 2.78 8.03
C TYR A 167 2.85 1.50 7.99
N LEU A 168 2.36 0.40 8.57
CA LEU A 168 3.01 -0.90 8.39
C LEU A 168 3.00 -1.28 6.92
N PRO A 169 4.17 -1.44 6.27
CA PRO A 169 4.20 -1.82 4.87
C PRO A 169 3.75 -3.28 4.70
N ILE A 170 2.88 -3.52 3.73
CA ILE A 170 2.34 -4.85 3.40
C ILE A 170 2.74 -5.20 1.97
N PRO A 171 3.87 -5.90 1.76
CA PRO A 171 4.31 -6.31 0.43
C PRO A 171 3.48 -7.48 -0.11
N TYR A 172 3.35 -7.52 -1.43
CA TYR A 172 2.73 -8.63 -2.17
C TYR A 172 3.49 -8.90 -3.48
N ALA A 173 3.55 -10.17 -3.86
CA ALA A 173 4.37 -10.61 -4.99
C ALA A 173 3.60 -10.67 -6.33
N LYS A 174 2.28 -10.75 -6.29
CA LYS A 174 1.43 -10.87 -7.48
C LYS A 174 0.24 -9.94 -7.47
N SER A 175 -0.49 -9.90 -6.37
CA SER A 175 -1.71 -9.12 -6.25
C SER A 175 -2.04 -8.79 -4.80
N CYS A 176 -2.73 -7.68 -4.62
CA CYS A 176 -3.34 -7.33 -3.35
C CYS A 176 -4.77 -6.83 -3.59
N LYS A 177 -5.73 -7.50 -2.96
CA LYS A 177 -7.13 -7.09 -2.97
C LYS A 177 -7.57 -6.77 -1.55
N ILE A 178 -8.20 -5.61 -1.38
CA ILE A 178 -8.72 -5.16 -0.10
C ILE A 178 -10.22 -4.97 -0.24
N THR A 179 -10.95 -5.56 0.69
CA THR A 179 -12.40 -5.48 0.73
C THR A 179 -12.90 -5.01 2.09
N TYR A 180 -14.11 -4.48 2.09
CA TYR A 180 -14.81 -4.06 3.30
C TYR A 180 -16.24 -4.59 3.29
N GLU A 181 -16.67 -5.17 4.40
CA GLU A 181 -18.02 -5.69 4.61
C GLU A 181 -18.69 -4.94 5.76
N SER A 182 -19.89 -4.45 5.53
CA SER A 182 -20.75 -3.91 6.57
C SER A 182 -22.22 -3.99 6.17
N ASP A 183 -23.07 -4.47 7.06
CA ASP A 183 -24.53 -4.53 6.87
C ASP A 183 -25.16 -3.12 6.81
N SER A 184 -24.44 -2.11 7.30
CA SER A 184 -24.89 -0.73 7.32
C SER A 184 -24.62 0.02 6.02
N LEU A 185 -23.79 -0.52 5.11
CA LEU A 185 -23.58 0.02 3.77
C LEU A 185 -24.81 -0.20 2.89
N LYS A 186 -25.18 0.81 2.12
CA LYS A 186 -26.37 0.79 1.24
C LYS A 186 -26.03 0.79 -0.26
N GLY A 187 -24.76 0.60 -0.60
CA GLY A 187 -24.27 0.53 -1.97
C GLY A 187 -23.17 1.54 -2.29
N ILE A 188 -22.62 1.41 -3.49
CA ILE A 188 -21.56 2.28 -4.00
C ILE A 188 -22.09 3.71 -4.16
N GLY A 189 -21.34 4.70 -3.67
CA GLY A 189 -21.72 6.12 -3.71
C GLY A 189 -22.92 6.50 -2.83
N ASN A 190 -23.58 5.54 -2.19
CA ASN A 190 -24.76 5.78 -1.38
C ASN A 190 -24.37 6.33 0.01
N ASN A 191 -25.07 7.38 0.43
CA ASN A 191 -24.78 8.09 1.69
C ASN A 191 -25.89 7.94 2.76
N SER A 192 -26.89 7.10 2.53
CA SER A 192 -27.99 6.90 3.49
C SER A 192 -27.66 5.96 4.63
N GLY A 193 -26.60 5.15 4.48
CA GLY A 193 -26.10 4.22 5.46
C GLY A 193 -24.78 4.65 6.11
N GLU A 194 -23.96 3.68 6.44
CA GLU A 194 -22.58 3.89 6.88
C GLU A 194 -21.77 4.58 5.78
N ILE A 195 -20.85 5.43 6.18
CA ILE A 195 -20.00 6.20 5.27
C ILE A 195 -18.56 5.83 5.55
N LEU A 196 -17.87 5.34 4.52
CA LEU A 196 -16.43 5.06 4.54
C LEU A 196 -15.70 6.02 3.64
N TYR A 197 -14.67 6.67 4.19
CA TYR A 197 -13.64 7.39 3.45
C TYR A 197 -12.33 6.63 3.58
N TYR A 198 -11.59 6.50 2.49
CA TYR A 198 -10.31 5.80 2.51
C TYR A 198 -9.31 6.32 1.49
N ASN A 199 -8.02 6.17 1.83
CA ASN A 199 -6.87 6.35 0.94
C ASN A 199 -5.88 5.21 1.19
N ILE A 200 -5.48 4.52 0.14
CA ILE A 200 -4.51 3.42 0.16
C ILE A 200 -3.41 3.77 -0.84
N ASN A 201 -2.16 3.83 -0.35
CA ASN A 201 -0.97 4.13 -1.14
C ASN A 201 -0.04 2.95 -1.20
#